data_970362e7c01be2a4582d21dca7972611
#
_entry.id   970362e7c01be2a4582d21dca7972611
#
_cell.length_a   1.000
_cell.length_b   1.000
_cell.length_c   1.000
_cell.angle_alpha   90.00
_cell.angle_beta   90.00
_cell.angle_gamma   90.00
#
_symmetry.space_group_name_H-M   'P 1'
#
loop_
_entity.id
_entity.type
_entity.pdbx_description
1 polymer ?
#
loop_
_entity_poly.entity_id
_entity_poly.type
_entity_poly.pdbx_seq_one_letter_code
_entity_poly.pdbx_strand_id
1 'polypeptide(L)'
;MSDGTLVVPIQEWDKDKVPSAGIIYSKDHGATWHVSNMAVNHVCEDQVAEIAPGVLMLNMRNHGSEDRTRKVYVSSDLGNTWTPHVSNDTLIEPVCQASILKAGNVLLFANPESKVTRNMFTIKASDDMGKTWNRSLLLDEEGGWGYSCMAMIDDETVGILYEGSQSHLVYQIVKIADI
;
A
#
# COMPACT_ATOMS: atom_id res chain seq x y z
N MET A 1 -8.26 -10.32 -7.85
CA MET A 1 -8.89 -9.34 -8.74
C MET A 1 -10.35 -9.72 -8.96
N SER A 2 -11.15 -8.81 -9.46
CA SER A 2 -12.58 -9.02 -9.72
C SER A 2 -12.90 -10.13 -10.73
N ASP A 3 -11.95 -10.48 -11.58
CA ASP A 3 -12.02 -11.58 -12.56
C ASP A 3 -11.53 -12.93 -12.02
N GLY A 4 -11.14 -13.01 -10.75
CA GLY A 4 -10.57 -14.21 -10.12
C GLY A 4 -9.06 -14.37 -10.24
N THR A 5 -8.36 -13.46 -10.93
CA THR A 5 -6.90 -13.46 -10.97
C THR A 5 -6.32 -13.22 -9.58
N LEU A 6 -5.43 -14.08 -9.12
CA LEU A 6 -4.66 -13.89 -7.91
C LEU A 6 -3.48 -12.97 -8.19
N VAL A 7 -3.22 -12.01 -7.32
CA VAL A 7 -2.10 -11.06 -7.43
C VAL A 7 -1.41 -10.93 -6.09
N VAL A 8 -0.08 -11.01 -6.10
CA VAL A 8 0.75 -10.84 -4.91
C VAL A 8 1.83 -9.81 -5.22
N PRO A 9 2.02 -8.78 -4.39
CA PRO A 9 3.12 -7.84 -4.54
C PRO A 9 4.45 -8.54 -4.25
N ILE A 10 5.48 -8.17 -4.99
CA ILE A 10 6.84 -8.71 -4.81
C ILE A 10 7.89 -7.61 -4.91
N GLN A 11 8.99 -7.83 -4.23
CA GLN A 11 10.21 -7.05 -4.42
C GLN A 11 11.38 -7.95 -4.82
N GLU A 12 12.31 -7.40 -5.56
CA GLU A 12 13.59 -8.04 -5.84
C GLU A 12 14.76 -7.10 -5.55
N TRP A 13 15.92 -7.68 -5.34
CA TRP A 13 17.19 -6.96 -5.22
C TRP A 13 18.11 -7.48 -6.31
N ASP A 14 18.57 -6.61 -7.18
CA ASP A 14 19.50 -7.00 -8.23
C ASP A 14 20.91 -7.29 -7.67
N LYS A 15 21.84 -7.67 -8.56
CA LYS A 15 23.24 -7.97 -8.19
C LYS A 15 23.97 -6.77 -7.57
N ASP A 16 23.53 -5.56 -7.85
CA ASP A 16 24.09 -4.31 -7.34
C ASP A 16 23.36 -3.82 -6.08
N LYS A 17 22.47 -4.68 -5.54
CA LYS A 17 21.60 -4.40 -4.37
C LYS A 17 20.66 -3.23 -4.56
N VAL A 18 20.21 -3.00 -5.78
CA VAL A 18 19.16 -2.03 -6.07
C VAL A 18 17.80 -2.72 -5.95
N PRO A 19 16.94 -2.28 -5.01
CA PRO A 19 15.62 -2.85 -4.86
C PRO A 19 14.66 -2.34 -5.92
N SER A 20 13.74 -3.20 -6.35
CA SER A 20 12.62 -2.87 -7.23
C SER A 20 11.38 -3.66 -6.83
N ALA A 21 10.21 -3.21 -7.24
CA ALA A 21 8.93 -3.81 -6.89
C ALA A 21 8.06 -4.09 -8.11
N GLY A 22 7.24 -5.12 -8.00
CA GLY A 22 6.34 -5.58 -9.03
C GLY A 22 5.28 -6.52 -8.45
N ILE A 23 4.76 -7.40 -9.28
CA ILE A 23 3.77 -8.40 -8.86
C ILE A 23 4.10 -9.78 -9.44
N ILE A 24 3.60 -10.82 -8.77
CA ILE A 24 3.31 -12.09 -9.41
C ILE A 24 1.80 -12.28 -9.51
N TYR A 25 1.34 -12.97 -10.54
CA TYR A 25 -0.08 -13.24 -10.70
C TYR A 25 -0.35 -14.64 -11.23
N SER A 26 -1.55 -15.14 -10.93
CA SER A 26 -2.05 -16.43 -11.40
C SER A 26 -3.47 -16.28 -11.93
N LYS A 27 -3.74 -16.87 -13.10
CA LYS A 27 -5.08 -16.92 -13.72
C LYS A 27 -5.76 -18.29 -13.59
N ASP A 28 -5.10 -19.24 -12.93
CA ASP A 28 -5.52 -20.62 -12.80
C ASP A 28 -5.57 -21.07 -11.33
N HIS A 29 -6.01 -20.16 -10.46
CA HIS A 29 -6.16 -20.39 -9.01
C HIS A 29 -4.87 -20.83 -8.30
N GLY A 30 -3.72 -20.35 -8.75
CA GLY A 30 -2.42 -20.59 -8.14
C GLY A 30 -1.68 -21.82 -8.70
N ALA A 31 -2.20 -22.47 -9.73
CA ALA A 31 -1.53 -23.61 -10.35
C ALA A 31 -0.25 -23.18 -11.09
N THR A 32 -0.30 -22.03 -11.79
CA THR A 32 0.87 -21.40 -12.41
C THR A 32 0.98 -19.93 -12.05
N TRP A 33 2.21 -19.42 -11.98
CA TRP A 33 2.48 -18.03 -11.62
C TRP A 33 3.35 -17.35 -12.67
N HIS A 34 3.04 -16.11 -12.93
CA HIS A 34 3.77 -15.24 -13.86
C HIS A 34 4.33 -14.05 -13.09
N VAL A 35 5.52 -13.60 -13.46
CA VAL A 35 6.17 -12.41 -12.89
C VAL A 35 5.96 -11.24 -13.83
N SER A 36 5.57 -10.09 -13.30
CA SER A 36 5.46 -8.84 -14.06
C SER A 36 6.83 -8.22 -14.37
N ASN A 37 6.86 -7.18 -15.18
CA ASN A 37 7.97 -6.24 -15.16
C ASN A 37 7.99 -5.50 -13.81
N MET A 38 9.19 -5.06 -13.37
CA MET A 38 9.31 -4.20 -12.19
C MET A 38 8.82 -2.78 -12.52
N ALA A 39 8.12 -2.16 -11.58
CA ALA A 39 7.51 -0.85 -11.81
C ALA A 39 8.56 0.27 -11.82
N VAL A 40 9.44 0.27 -10.84
CA VAL A 40 10.50 1.27 -10.69
C VAL A 40 11.59 0.75 -9.75
N ASN A 41 12.81 1.27 -9.88
CA ASN A 41 13.93 0.97 -8.99
C ASN A 41 13.90 1.86 -7.72
N HIS A 42 14.70 1.48 -6.72
CA HIS A 42 14.83 2.15 -5.42
C HIS A 42 13.55 2.14 -4.59
N VAL A 43 12.74 1.11 -4.73
CA VAL A 43 11.53 0.86 -3.95
C VAL A 43 11.53 -0.56 -3.39
N CYS A 44 10.81 -0.76 -2.30
CA CYS A 44 10.62 -2.06 -1.67
C CYS A 44 9.29 -2.11 -0.92
N GLU A 45 9.01 -3.19 -0.20
CA GLU A 45 7.84 -3.34 0.70
C GLU A 45 6.57 -2.71 0.12
N ASP A 46 6.13 -3.28 -0.97
CA ASP A 46 5.00 -2.80 -1.75
C ASP A 46 3.69 -3.50 -1.35
N GLN A 47 2.61 -2.85 -1.68
CA GLN A 47 1.24 -3.35 -1.52
C GLN A 47 0.47 -3.10 -2.81
N VAL A 48 -0.44 -4.02 -3.15
CA VAL A 48 -1.23 -3.95 -4.39
C VAL A 48 -2.72 -3.93 -4.10
N ALA A 49 -3.48 -3.10 -4.83
CA ALA A 49 -4.93 -3.09 -4.80
C ALA A 49 -5.50 -2.96 -6.23
N GLU A 50 -6.61 -3.65 -6.51
CA GLU A 50 -7.38 -3.44 -7.73
C GLU A 50 -8.28 -2.22 -7.54
N ILE A 51 -7.92 -1.08 -8.12
CA ILE A 51 -8.66 0.19 -7.96
C ILE A 51 -9.84 0.34 -8.93
N ALA A 52 -9.80 -0.35 -10.07
CA ALA A 52 -10.90 -0.50 -11.01
C ALA A 52 -10.78 -1.89 -11.65
N PRO A 53 -11.84 -2.45 -12.27
CA PRO A 53 -11.76 -3.76 -12.92
C PRO A 53 -10.57 -3.85 -13.88
N GLY A 54 -9.63 -4.75 -13.60
CA GLY A 54 -8.41 -4.95 -14.38
C GLY A 54 -7.32 -3.90 -14.17
N VAL A 55 -7.50 -2.91 -13.29
CA VAL A 55 -6.49 -1.86 -13.01
C VAL A 55 -5.90 -2.05 -11.62
N LEU A 56 -4.63 -2.34 -11.56
CA LEU A 56 -3.87 -2.50 -10.34
C LEU A 56 -3.13 -1.22 -9.96
N MET A 57 -3.17 -0.86 -8.69
CA MET A 57 -2.32 0.15 -8.08
C MET A 57 -1.27 -0.54 -7.22
N LEU A 58 0.00 -0.21 -7.43
CA LEU A 58 1.12 -0.63 -6.62
C LEU A 58 1.61 0.56 -5.80
N ASN A 59 1.53 0.45 -4.48
CA ASN A 59 1.98 1.48 -3.53
C ASN A 59 3.25 0.98 -2.85
N MET A 60 4.37 1.67 -3.04
CA MET A 60 5.70 1.18 -2.73
C MET A 60 6.43 2.10 -1.74
N ARG A 61 7.12 1.49 -0.79
CA ARG A 61 8.07 2.19 0.08
C ARG A 61 9.22 2.71 -0.76
N ASN A 62 9.49 4.02 -0.66
CA ASN A 62 10.57 4.69 -1.36
C ASN A 62 11.89 4.49 -0.61
N HIS A 63 12.74 3.59 -1.10
CA HIS A 63 13.96 3.17 -0.44
C HIS A 63 15.14 4.08 -0.82
N GLY A 64 15.61 4.88 0.13
CA GLY A 64 16.81 5.71 -0.05
C GLY A 64 16.58 7.08 -0.70
N SER A 65 15.33 7.51 -0.90
CA SER A 65 15.01 8.85 -1.38
C SER A 65 14.91 9.85 -0.24
N GLU A 66 15.41 11.07 -0.47
CA GLU A 66 15.25 12.20 0.46
C GLU A 66 13.85 12.81 0.42
N ASP A 67 13.05 12.54 -0.61
CA ASP A 67 11.70 13.09 -0.80
C ASP A 67 10.73 12.68 0.30
N ARG A 68 10.94 11.49 0.87
CA ARG A 68 10.09 10.94 1.94
C ARG A 68 8.62 10.91 1.52
N THR A 69 8.38 10.35 0.34
CA THR A 69 7.05 10.15 -0.24
C THR A 69 6.94 8.76 -0.87
N ARG A 70 5.73 8.19 -0.84
CA ARG A 70 5.45 6.89 -1.47
C ARG A 70 5.57 6.97 -2.98
N LYS A 71 6.06 5.91 -3.60
CA LYS A 71 5.94 5.71 -5.04
C LYS A 71 4.67 4.94 -5.33
N VAL A 72 3.84 5.48 -6.22
CA VAL A 72 2.55 4.90 -6.59
C VAL A 72 2.44 4.78 -8.09
N TYR A 73 2.30 3.55 -8.58
CA TYR A 73 2.21 3.23 -9.99
C TYR A 73 0.97 2.40 -10.28
N VAL A 74 0.49 2.48 -11.51
CA VAL A 74 -0.68 1.70 -11.96
C VAL A 74 -0.36 0.92 -13.23
N SER A 75 -1.06 -0.21 -13.37
CA SER A 75 -1.01 -1.08 -14.54
C SER A 75 -2.42 -1.58 -14.87
N SER A 76 -2.74 -1.66 -16.16
CA SER A 76 -3.96 -2.29 -16.68
C SER A 76 -3.68 -3.55 -17.50
N ASP A 77 -2.45 -4.05 -17.48
CA ASP A 77 -1.97 -5.19 -18.26
C ASP A 77 -1.17 -6.20 -17.41
N LEU A 78 -1.54 -6.33 -16.13
CA LEU A 78 -0.91 -7.22 -15.15
C LEU A 78 0.61 -6.98 -15.00
N GLY A 79 1.00 -5.70 -15.05
CA GLY A 79 2.37 -5.27 -14.83
C GLY A 79 3.31 -5.49 -16.02
N ASN A 80 2.80 -5.72 -17.25
CA ASN A 80 3.65 -5.61 -18.44
C ASN A 80 4.12 -4.16 -18.62
N THR A 81 3.25 -3.18 -18.32
CA THR A 81 3.62 -1.76 -18.25
C THR A 81 3.12 -1.13 -16.96
N TRP A 82 3.93 -0.21 -16.43
CA TRP A 82 3.61 0.58 -15.24
C TRP A 82 3.73 2.07 -15.54
N THR A 83 2.79 2.85 -15.07
CA THR A 83 2.80 4.31 -15.19
C THR A 83 2.61 4.96 -13.82
N PRO A 84 3.28 6.10 -13.54
CA PRO A 84 3.05 6.82 -12.30
C PRO A 84 1.57 7.22 -12.16
N HIS A 85 1.00 6.97 -10.99
CA HIS A 85 -0.34 7.43 -10.65
C HIS A 85 -0.32 8.92 -10.29
N VAL A 86 -1.46 9.60 -10.35
CA VAL A 86 -1.58 11.02 -9.98
C VAL A 86 -1.18 11.29 -8.52
N SER A 87 -1.33 10.32 -7.62
CA SER A 87 -0.88 10.41 -6.23
C SER A 87 0.59 10.00 -6.00
N ASN A 88 1.33 9.70 -7.06
CA ASN A 88 2.77 9.46 -6.93
C ASN A 88 3.44 10.67 -6.30
N ASP A 89 4.29 10.44 -5.30
CA ASP A 89 5.00 11.48 -4.53
C ASP A 89 4.11 12.41 -3.68
N THR A 90 2.84 12.05 -3.41
CA THR A 90 1.95 12.85 -2.54
C THR A 90 1.80 12.31 -1.12
N LEU A 91 1.80 11.00 -0.94
CA LEU A 91 1.71 10.36 0.38
C LEU A 91 3.07 10.38 1.06
N ILE A 92 3.18 11.08 2.18
CA ILE A 92 4.44 11.18 2.95
C ILE A 92 4.72 9.91 3.75
N GLU A 93 6.01 9.60 3.94
CA GLU A 93 6.47 8.43 4.69
C GLU A 93 7.85 8.63 5.32
N PRO A 94 8.17 7.95 6.44
CA PRO A 94 9.51 7.95 7.05
C PRO A 94 10.40 6.79 6.54
N VAL A 95 10.26 6.36 5.29
CA VAL A 95 10.86 5.12 4.74
C VAL A 95 10.38 3.92 5.56
N CYS A 96 9.07 3.65 5.50
CA CYS A 96 8.42 2.57 6.24
C CYS A 96 7.45 1.81 5.33
N GLN A 97 7.16 0.57 5.69
CA GLN A 97 6.07 -0.19 5.09
C GLN A 97 4.74 0.56 5.30
N ALA A 98 3.76 0.29 4.45
CA ALA A 98 2.40 0.80 4.57
C ALA A 98 1.42 -0.26 4.12
N SER A 99 0.15 -0.13 4.48
CA SER A 99 -0.90 -1.01 3.98
C SER A 99 -1.91 -0.24 3.12
N ILE A 100 -2.41 -0.91 2.09
CA ILE A 100 -3.48 -0.40 1.21
C ILE A 100 -4.57 -1.47 1.11
N LEU A 101 -5.84 -1.03 1.14
CA LEU A 101 -6.98 -1.93 1.08
C LEU A 101 -8.14 -1.26 0.34
N LYS A 102 -8.75 -1.95 -0.62
CA LYS A 102 -9.99 -1.50 -1.25
C LYS A 102 -11.19 -1.99 -0.44
N ALA A 103 -12.02 -1.06 0.01
CA ALA A 103 -13.26 -1.26 0.75
C ALA A 103 -14.44 -0.75 -0.08
N GLY A 104 -15.04 -1.59 -0.91
CA GLY A 104 -16.09 -1.17 -1.84
C GLY A 104 -15.63 -0.06 -2.79
N ASN A 105 -16.18 1.14 -2.64
CA ASN A 105 -15.82 2.32 -3.43
C ASN A 105 -14.80 3.23 -2.73
N VAL A 106 -14.27 2.83 -1.60
CA VAL A 106 -13.26 3.57 -0.84
C VAL A 106 -11.92 2.84 -0.92
N LEU A 107 -10.84 3.57 -1.10
CA LEU A 107 -9.48 3.05 -0.96
C LEU A 107 -8.91 3.51 0.37
N LEU A 108 -8.44 2.58 1.19
CA LEU A 108 -7.83 2.84 2.49
C LEU A 108 -6.31 2.72 2.39
N PHE A 109 -5.60 3.59 3.08
CA PHE A 109 -4.14 3.58 3.17
C PHE A 109 -3.72 3.88 4.61
N ALA A 110 -2.78 3.12 5.18
CA ALA A 110 -2.30 3.33 6.54
C ALA A 110 -0.77 3.28 6.61
N ASN A 111 -0.19 4.29 7.26
CA ASN A 111 1.25 4.38 7.51
C ASN A 111 1.56 5.41 8.61
N PRO A 112 2.81 5.47 9.10
CA PRO A 112 3.31 6.64 9.83
C PRO A 112 3.31 7.87 8.93
N GLU A 113 2.48 8.87 9.24
CA GLU A 113 2.34 10.11 8.46
C GLU A 113 3.38 11.15 8.87
N SER A 114 4.63 10.86 8.67
CA SER A 114 5.76 11.73 9.03
C SER A 114 6.88 11.57 8.01
N LYS A 115 7.64 12.63 7.77
CA LYS A 115 8.87 12.57 6.96
C LYS A 115 10.13 12.32 7.80
N VAL A 116 10.00 12.28 9.13
CA VAL A 116 11.17 12.28 10.02
C VAL A 116 11.30 10.95 10.77
N THR A 117 10.24 10.55 11.46
CA THR A 117 10.22 9.37 12.32
C THR A 117 8.98 8.52 12.05
N ARG A 118 8.95 7.29 12.57
CA ARG A 118 7.80 6.40 12.45
C ARG A 118 6.76 6.68 13.54
N ASN A 119 6.23 7.91 13.55
CA ASN A 119 5.16 8.39 14.42
C ASN A 119 3.95 8.86 13.60
N MET A 120 2.92 9.37 14.24
CA MET A 120 1.68 9.82 13.60
C MET A 120 1.05 8.72 12.75
N PHE A 121 0.89 7.54 13.32
CA PHE A 121 0.32 6.41 12.59
C PHE A 121 -1.15 6.70 12.23
N THR A 122 -1.40 6.88 10.94
CA THR A 122 -2.65 7.41 10.41
C THR A 122 -3.25 6.47 9.38
N ILE A 123 -4.56 6.24 9.46
CA ILE A 123 -5.33 5.63 8.37
C ILE A 123 -6.01 6.74 7.56
N LYS A 124 -5.94 6.64 6.25
CA LYS A 124 -6.54 7.59 5.29
C LYS A 124 -7.56 6.89 4.41
N ALA A 125 -8.55 7.63 3.96
CA ALA A 125 -9.52 7.17 2.99
C ALA A 125 -9.58 8.09 1.77
N SER A 126 -9.74 7.44 0.61
CA SER A 126 -9.93 8.07 -0.68
C SER A 126 -11.23 7.60 -1.30
N ASP A 127 -12.11 8.52 -1.64
CA ASP A 127 -13.39 8.24 -2.30
C ASP A 127 -13.29 8.28 -3.84
N ASP A 128 -12.09 8.53 -4.38
CA ASP A 128 -11.79 8.64 -5.82
C ASP A 128 -10.68 7.66 -6.29
N MET A 129 -10.55 6.53 -5.57
CA MET A 129 -9.59 5.46 -5.86
C MET A 129 -8.13 5.93 -5.84
N GLY A 130 -7.79 6.71 -4.83
CA GLY A 130 -6.41 7.11 -4.53
C GLY A 130 -5.94 8.37 -5.26
N LYS A 131 -6.80 9.10 -5.98
CA LYS A 131 -6.41 10.37 -6.60
C LYS A 131 -6.20 11.45 -5.56
N THR A 132 -7.10 11.52 -4.58
CA THR A 132 -7.01 12.40 -3.41
C THR A 132 -7.25 11.63 -2.12
N TRP A 133 -6.69 12.14 -1.01
CA TRP A 133 -6.76 11.52 0.33
C TRP A 133 -7.28 12.56 1.33
N ASN A 134 -8.60 12.81 1.29
CA ASN A 134 -9.22 13.93 1.99
C ASN A 134 -9.75 13.58 3.39
N ARG A 135 -9.79 12.30 3.72
CA ARG A 135 -10.26 11.79 5.01
C ARG A 135 -9.12 11.08 5.71
N SER A 136 -8.98 11.28 7.01
CA SER A 136 -7.94 10.63 7.81
C SER A 136 -8.32 10.52 9.27
N LEU A 137 -7.84 9.47 9.92
CA LEU A 137 -7.95 9.23 11.35
C LEU A 137 -6.57 8.90 11.92
N LEU A 138 -6.10 9.70 12.87
CA LEU A 138 -4.89 9.41 13.64
C LEU A 138 -5.17 8.28 14.62
N LEU A 139 -4.41 7.20 14.54
CA LEU A 139 -4.55 6.02 15.39
C LEU A 139 -3.55 6.01 16.55
N ASP A 140 -2.32 6.52 16.31
CA ASP A 140 -1.25 6.57 17.30
C ASP A 140 -0.33 7.76 16.99
N GLU A 141 -0.24 8.71 17.91
CA GLU A 141 0.55 9.93 17.75
C GLU A 141 2.05 9.68 17.96
N GLU A 142 2.39 8.76 18.85
CA GLU A 142 3.76 8.51 19.25
C GLU A 142 4.50 7.56 18.29
N GLY A 143 5.80 7.40 18.50
CA GLY A 143 6.64 6.57 17.64
C GLY A 143 6.54 5.08 17.95
N GLY A 144 6.50 4.26 16.88
CA GLY A 144 6.54 2.80 16.92
C GLY A 144 7.44 2.25 15.82
N TRP A 145 7.29 0.96 15.49
CA TRP A 145 7.95 0.36 14.31
C TRP A 145 7.19 0.65 13.02
N GLY A 146 5.85 0.83 13.11
CA GLY A 146 4.99 1.39 12.09
C GLY A 146 4.60 0.46 10.94
N TYR A 147 4.88 -0.83 11.01
CA TYR A 147 4.37 -1.80 10.04
C TYR A 147 2.91 -2.10 10.33
N SER A 148 2.14 -2.40 9.30
CA SER A 148 0.70 -2.62 9.43
C SER A 148 0.12 -3.59 8.41
N CYS A 149 -1.07 -4.09 8.74
CA CYS A 149 -1.90 -4.87 7.84
C CYS A 149 -3.36 -4.54 8.10
N MET A 150 -4.14 -4.37 7.04
CA MET A 150 -5.58 -4.14 7.10
C MET A 150 -6.36 -5.29 6.47
N ALA A 151 -7.53 -5.57 7.04
CA ALA A 151 -8.50 -6.49 6.45
C ALA A 151 -9.93 -6.01 6.73
N MET A 152 -10.85 -6.24 5.79
CA MET A 152 -12.27 -5.97 6.04
C MET A 152 -12.81 -6.97 7.07
N ILE A 153 -13.56 -6.47 8.04
CA ILE A 153 -14.34 -7.28 8.98
C ILE A 153 -15.75 -7.50 8.39
N ASP A 154 -16.31 -6.43 7.87
CA ASP A 154 -17.58 -6.37 7.15
C ASP A 154 -17.55 -5.22 6.14
N ASP A 155 -18.67 -4.90 5.49
CA ASP A 155 -18.73 -3.88 4.42
C ASP A 155 -18.44 -2.44 4.91
N GLU A 156 -18.55 -2.18 6.22
CA GLU A 156 -18.42 -0.85 6.82
C GLU A 156 -17.22 -0.73 7.77
N THR A 157 -16.56 -1.86 8.09
CA THR A 157 -15.60 -1.93 9.18
C THR A 157 -14.29 -2.58 8.74
N VAL A 158 -13.19 -1.93 9.04
CA VAL A 158 -11.84 -2.43 8.81
C VAL A 158 -11.17 -2.79 10.14
N GLY A 159 -10.53 -3.95 10.19
CA GLY A 159 -9.57 -4.30 11.22
C GLY A 159 -8.17 -3.90 10.77
N ILE A 160 -7.43 -3.23 11.65
CA ILE A 160 -6.04 -2.88 11.42
C ILE A 160 -5.16 -3.39 12.55
N LEU A 161 -4.11 -4.13 12.17
CA LEU A 161 -3.03 -4.55 13.05
C LEU A 161 -1.80 -3.71 12.71
N TYR A 162 -1.18 -3.07 13.71
CA TYR A 162 0.01 -2.25 13.49
C TYR A 162 0.99 -2.30 14.66
N GLU A 163 2.24 -1.97 14.38
CA GLU A 163 3.31 -1.83 15.37
C GLU A 163 3.28 -0.42 15.96
N GLY A 164 2.63 -0.29 17.13
CA GLY A 164 2.35 0.99 17.80
C GLY A 164 3.48 1.52 18.66
N SER A 165 3.20 2.62 19.37
CA SER A 165 4.14 3.43 20.16
C SER A 165 4.80 2.68 21.31
N GLN A 166 4.15 1.69 21.86
CA GLN A 166 4.68 0.90 23.00
C GLN A 166 5.46 -0.34 22.55
N SER A 167 5.89 -0.39 21.29
CA SER A 167 6.58 -1.55 20.68
C SER A 167 5.78 -2.86 20.77
N HIS A 168 4.47 -2.74 20.79
CA HIS A 168 3.52 -3.85 20.81
C HIS A 168 2.71 -3.86 19.49
N LEU A 169 2.21 -5.03 19.17
CA LEU A 169 1.19 -5.13 18.14
C LEU A 169 -0.14 -4.64 18.69
N VAL A 170 -0.72 -3.65 18.05
CA VAL A 170 -2.02 -3.07 18.39
C VAL A 170 -3.02 -3.48 17.33
N TYR A 171 -4.16 -3.99 17.77
CA TYR A 171 -5.30 -4.27 16.89
C TYR A 171 -6.42 -3.29 17.17
N GLN A 172 -6.90 -2.61 16.16
CA GLN A 172 -8.05 -1.71 16.25
C GLN A 172 -9.12 -2.08 15.22
N ILE A 173 -10.35 -1.80 15.57
CA ILE A 173 -11.52 -1.91 14.69
C ILE A 173 -11.99 -0.49 14.40
N VAL A 174 -12.03 -0.11 13.12
CA VAL A 174 -12.34 1.24 12.67
C VAL A 174 -13.51 1.19 11.70
N LYS A 175 -14.54 2.01 11.94
CA LYS A 175 -15.60 2.22 10.94
C LYS A 175 -15.06 3.13 9.83
N ILE A 176 -15.31 2.78 8.59
CA ILE A 176 -14.86 3.55 7.42
C ILE A 176 -15.46 4.97 7.44
N ALA A 177 -16.64 5.14 8.01
CA ALA A 177 -17.28 6.43 8.16
C ALA A 177 -16.59 7.37 9.18
N ASP A 178 -15.77 6.82 10.08
CA ASP A 178 -15.06 7.59 11.12
C ASP A 178 -13.67 8.08 10.64
N ILE A 179 -13.21 7.59 9.48
CA ILE A 179 -12.01 8.06 8.79
C ILE A 179 -12.38 9.33 7.99
#